data_52c3f3c44d4a461abfbda0a15e472439
#
_entry.id   52c3f3c44d4a461abfbda0a15e472439
#
_cell.length_a   1.000
_cell.length_b   1.000
_cell.length_c   1.000
_cell.angle_alpha   90.00
_cell.angle_beta   90.00
_cell.angle_gamma   90.00
#
_symmetry.space_group_name_H-M   'P 1'
#
loop_
_entity.id
_entity.type
_entity.pdbx_description
1 polymer ?
#
loop_
_entity_poly.entity_id
_entity_poly.type
_entity_poly.pdbx_seq_one_letter_code
_entity_poly.pdbx_strand_id
1 'polypeptide(L)'
;GRQGKPRIKPPFPAVVGLFKSPTIINNVETIASVPWILEHGGEAYAAIGVGKSTGTKLFCVSGHVKKPGLYELPLGVSFRELLEVHCGGMRHPDRPLKAVIPGGSSVPVLTAEEAMGAKLDYESLGALGTMLGSAGCIVIEEGTCMVWALAVLTRFYADESCGQCTPCREGTAWVNDILWRVERGGATAEEIQLVHSLCDNMLGK
;
A
#
# COMPACT_ATOMS: atom_id res chain seq x y z
N GLY A 1 -0.64 17.36 18.59
CA GLY A 1 -0.02 16.05 18.70
C GLY A 1 1.50 16.11 18.56
N ARG A 2 2.17 15.02 18.84
CA ARG A 2 3.61 14.86 18.57
C ARG A 2 3.72 13.96 17.34
N GLN A 3 4.38 14.43 16.31
CA GLN A 3 4.56 13.68 15.08
C GLN A 3 5.34 12.38 15.33
N GLY A 4 4.86 11.28 14.76
CA GLY A 4 5.54 9.98 14.76
C GLY A 4 5.69 9.30 16.14
N LYS A 5 5.11 9.83 17.22
CA LYS A 5 5.19 9.19 18.53
C LYS A 5 3.95 8.34 18.81
N PRO A 6 4.13 7.03 19.03
CA PRO A 6 3.02 6.15 19.39
C PRO A 6 2.48 6.47 20.79
N ARG A 7 1.23 6.12 21.02
CA ARG A 7 0.61 6.15 22.34
C ARG A 7 0.21 4.74 22.74
N ILE A 8 0.39 4.44 24.03
CA ILE A 8 -0.02 3.16 24.59
C ILE A 8 -1.55 3.06 24.56
N LYS A 9 -2.07 1.94 24.12
CA LYS A 9 -3.48 1.53 24.19
C LYS A 9 -3.58 0.27 25.06
N PRO A 10 -4.57 0.09 25.90
CA PRO A 10 -5.62 1.01 26.33
C PRO A 10 -5.10 2.23 27.13
N PRO A 11 -5.90 3.33 27.25
CA PRO A 11 -7.29 3.44 26.80
C PRO A 11 -7.42 3.72 25.30
N PHE A 12 -8.53 3.22 24.72
CA PHE A 12 -8.87 3.54 23.33
C PHE A 12 -9.47 4.95 23.24
N PRO A 13 -9.29 5.67 22.11
CA PRO A 13 -9.83 7.03 21.94
C PRO A 13 -11.34 7.14 22.15
N ALA A 14 -12.11 6.09 21.82
CA ALA A 14 -13.56 6.04 22.05
C ALA A 14 -13.93 6.13 23.54
N VAL A 15 -13.02 5.79 24.44
CA VAL A 15 -13.21 5.89 25.91
C VAL A 15 -12.53 7.13 26.44
N VAL A 16 -11.27 7.34 26.12
CA VAL A 16 -10.46 8.49 26.55
C VAL A 16 -9.61 8.96 25.36
N GLY A 17 -10.08 9.99 24.68
CA GLY A 17 -9.42 10.55 23.49
C GLY A 17 -8.93 11.98 23.69
N LEU A 18 -9.28 12.87 22.77
CA LEU A 18 -8.88 14.27 22.78
C LEU A 18 -9.44 14.97 24.02
N PHE A 19 -8.62 15.77 24.67
CA PHE A 19 -8.96 16.46 25.92
C PHE A 19 -9.49 15.53 27.03
N LYS A 20 -9.08 14.26 27.03
CA LYS A 20 -9.54 13.22 27.95
C LYS A 20 -11.06 12.91 27.81
N SER A 21 -11.68 13.29 26.73
CA SER A 21 -13.07 13.02 26.41
C SER A 21 -13.21 11.86 25.41
N PRO A 22 -14.35 11.15 25.41
CA PRO A 22 -14.65 10.16 24.36
C PRO A 22 -14.52 10.80 22.97
N THR A 23 -13.79 10.15 22.07
CA THR A 23 -13.47 10.73 20.77
C THR A 23 -13.65 9.69 19.67
N ILE A 24 -14.45 10.03 18.66
CA ILE A 24 -14.59 9.24 17.43
C ILE A 24 -13.52 9.68 16.45
N ILE A 25 -12.85 8.71 15.82
CA ILE A 25 -11.85 8.94 14.78
C ILE A 25 -12.37 8.34 13.48
N ASN A 26 -12.44 9.15 12.43
CA ASN A 26 -12.86 8.73 11.11
C ASN A 26 -11.78 9.03 10.08
N ASN A 27 -11.72 8.19 9.02
CA ASN A 27 -10.87 8.44 7.88
C ASN A 27 -11.38 9.67 7.11
N VAL A 28 -10.45 10.53 6.67
CA VAL A 28 -10.78 11.79 5.96
C VAL A 28 -11.51 11.51 4.65
N GLU A 29 -11.12 10.48 3.89
CA GLU A 29 -11.78 10.09 2.64
C GLU A 29 -13.24 9.68 2.89
N THR A 30 -13.49 8.92 3.95
CA THR A 30 -14.85 8.54 4.38
C THR A 30 -15.70 9.77 4.70
N ILE A 31 -15.16 10.70 5.50
CA ILE A 31 -15.91 11.91 5.87
C ILE A 31 -16.14 12.83 4.66
N ALA A 32 -15.18 12.93 3.75
CA ALA A 32 -15.32 13.73 2.53
C ALA A 32 -16.44 13.22 1.60
N SER A 33 -16.79 11.94 1.67
CA SER A 33 -17.90 11.37 0.88
C SER A 33 -19.29 11.69 1.47
N VAL A 34 -19.37 12.03 2.77
CA VAL A 34 -20.65 12.25 3.47
C VAL A 34 -21.51 13.37 2.84
N PRO A 35 -20.98 14.57 2.49
CA PRO A 35 -21.79 15.61 1.87
C PRO A 35 -22.47 15.15 0.58
N TRP A 36 -21.73 14.45 -0.28
CA TRP A 36 -22.27 13.92 -1.53
C TRP A 36 -23.37 12.89 -1.29
N ILE A 37 -23.18 12.01 -0.30
CA ILE A 37 -24.17 11.00 0.08
C ILE A 37 -25.45 11.66 0.63
N LEU A 38 -25.32 12.72 1.42
CA LEU A 38 -26.48 13.46 1.96
C LEU A 38 -27.26 14.17 0.86
N GLU A 39 -26.60 14.65 -0.20
CA GLU A 39 -27.21 15.33 -1.32
C GLU A 39 -27.90 14.36 -2.30
N HIS A 40 -27.26 13.23 -2.61
CA HIS A 40 -27.68 12.31 -3.68
C HIS A 40 -28.33 11.02 -3.16
N GLY A 41 -28.17 10.71 -1.89
CA GLY A 41 -28.67 9.49 -1.25
C GLY A 41 -27.66 8.35 -1.25
N GLY A 42 -27.81 7.45 -0.26
CA GLY A 42 -26.93 6.29 -0.08
C GLY A 42 -27.01 5.28 -1.22
N GLU A 43 -28.19 5.11 -1.84
CA GLU A 43 -28.37 4.19 -2.98
C GLU A 43 -27.59 4.68 -4.21
N ALA A 44 -27.58 5.99 -4.46
CA ALA A 44 -26.80 6.57 -5.56
C ALA A 44 -25.29 6.36 -5.36
N TYR A 45 -24.80 6.50 -4.13
CA TYR A 45 -23.40 6.20 -3.82
C TYR A 45 -23.07 4.70 -3.93
N ALA A 46 -23.97 3.85 -3.47
CA ALA A 46 -23.82 2.41 -3.56
C ALA A 46 -23.88 1.88 -5.01
N ALA A 47 -24.51 2.62 -5.92
CA ALA A 47 -24.52 2.29 -7.35
C ALA A 47 -23.19 2.57 -8.06
N ILE A 48 -22.28 3.33 -7.43
CA ILE A 48 -20.93 3.54 -7.90
C ILE A 48 -20.07 2.34 -7.43
N GLY A 49 -19.21 1.82 -8.30
CA GLY A 49 -18.35 0.68 -7.96
C GLY A 49 -18.93 -0.65 -8.41
N VAL A 50 -18.51 -1.74 -7.78
CA VAL A 50 -18.85 -3.12 -8.20
C VAL A 50 -19.07 -4.03 -6.99
N GLY A 51 -20.10 -4.86 -7.03
CA GLY A 51 -20.37 -5.89 -6.02
C GLY A 51 -20.50 -5.31 -4.61
N LYS A 52 -19.66 -5.74 -3.68
CA LYS A 52 -19.58 -5.22 -2.31
C LYS A 52 -18.63 -4.03 -2.18
N SER A 53 -17.79 -3.81 -3.18
CA SER A 53 -16.85 -2.69 -3.25
C SER A 53 -17.56 -1.50 -3.92
N THR A 54 -18.34 -0.74 -3.14
CA THR A 54 -19.15 0.37 -3.62
C THR A 54 -18.50 1.72 -3.35
N GLY A 55 -18.87 2.74 -4.13
CA GLY A 55 -18.36 4.09 -4.03
C GLY A 55 -17.09 4.33 -4.83
N THR A 56 -16.47 5.47 -4.59
CA THR A 56 -15.19 5.89 -5.18
C THR A 56 -14.02 5.60 -4.24
N LYS A 57 -12.82 5.60 -4.81
CA LYS A 57 -11.57 5.49 -4.08
C LYS A 57 -10.51 6.42 -4.68
N LEU A 58 -9.70 7.04 -3.81
CA LEU A 58 -8.51 7.78 -4.23
C LEU A 58 -7.35 6.81 -4.45
N PHE A 59 -6.94 6.67 -5.71
CA PHE A 59 -5.77 5.88 -6.10
C PHE A 59 -4.55 6.79 -6.16
N CYS A 60 -3.58 6.55 -5.27
CA CYS A 60 -2.30 7.23 -5.24
C CYS A 60 -1.31 6.49 -6.13
N VAL A 61 -1.12 6.92 -7.37
CA VAL A 61 -0.26 6.22 -8.32
C VAL A 61 1.12 6.83 -8.39
N SER A 62 2.13 5.99 -8.23
CA SER A 62 3.54 6.36 -8.29
C SER A 62 4.37 5.30 -9.05
N GLY A 63 5.68 5.50 -9.12
CA GLY A 63 6.60 4.62 -9.83
C GLY A 63 6.76 5.01 -11.30
N HIS A 64 6.86 4.01 -12.17
CA HIS A 64 7.26 4.20 -13.56
C HIS A 64 6.07 4.46 -14.50
N VAL A 65 5.26 5.45 -14.18
CA VAL A 65 4.14 5.94 -15.02
C VAL A 65 4.44 7.33 -15.56
N LYS A 66 3.80 7.70 -16.69
CA LYS A 66 3.97 9.04 -17.28
C LYS A 66 3.39 10.14 -16.41
N LYS A 67 2.25 9.89 -15.80
CA LYS A 67 1.54 10.86 -14.96
C LYS A 67 1.28 10.24 -13.58
N PRO A 68 2.25 10.31 -12.65
CA PRO A 68 1.99 9.95 -11.26
C PRO A 68 1.05 10.97 -10.62
N GLY A 69 0.19 10.54 -9.69
CA GLY A 69 -0.75 11.45 -9.04
C GLY A 69 -1.88 10.75 -8.29
N LEU A 70 -2.86 11.54 -7.91
CA LEU A 70 -4.09 11.10 -7.27
C LEU A 70 -5.22 11.04 -8.29
N TYR A 71 -5.92 9.93 -8.32
CA TYR A 71 -7.05 9.68 -9.21
C TYR A 71 -8.24 9.19 -8.39
N GLU A 72 -9.33 9.95 -8.38
CA GLU A 72 -10.59 9.48 -7.82
C GLU A 72 -11.37 8.71 -8.87
N LEU A 73 -11.56 7.42 -8.65
CA LEU A 73 -12.20 6.50 -9.60
C LEU A 73 -13.16 5.57 -8.86
N PRO A 74 -14.19 5.03 -9.56
CA PRO A 74 -15.03 4.00 -9.00
C PRO A 74 -14.23 2.76 -8.57
N LEU A 75 -14.59 2.16 -7.45
CA LEU A 75 -14.08 0.84 -7.10
C LEU A 75 -14.45 -0.18 -8.18
N GLY A 76 -13.51 -1.07 -8.53
CA GLY A 76 -13.66 -2.03 -9.62
C GLY A 76 -13.18 -1.53 -10.98
N VAL A 77 -12.61 -0.33 -11.07
CA VAL A 77 -11.87 0.12 -12.25
C VAL A 77 -10.75 -0.87 -12.56
N SER A 78 -10.50 -1.16 -13.84
CA SER A 78 -9.39 -2.06 -14.19
C SER A 78 -8.04 -1.38 -13.98
N PHE A 79 -7.02 -2.16 -13.56
CA PHE A 79 -5.66 -1.63 -13.49
C PHE A 79 -5.17 -1.13 -14.85
N ARG A 80 -5.56 -1.81 -15.93
CA ARG A 80 -5.27 -1.39 -17.32
C ARG A 80 -5.78 0.02 -17.60
N GLU A 81 -7.03 0.30 -17.24
CA GLU A 81 -7.62 1.63 -17.43
C GLU A 81 -6.90 2.70 -16.59
N LEU A 82 -6.61 2.40 -15.31
CA LEU A 82 -5.83 3.28 -14.46
C LEU A 82 -4.47 3.59 -15.09
N LEU A 83 -3.75 2.57 -15.58
CA LEU A 83 -2.42 2.73 -16.16
C LEU A 83 -2.47 3.46 -17.50
N GLU A 84 -3.28 2.98 -18.45
CA GLU A 84 -3.23 3.43 -19.84
C GLU A 84 -3.97 4.76 -20.06
N VAL A 85 -5.15 4.91 -19.46
CA VAL A 85 -6.00 6.09 -19.66
C VAL A 85 -5.62 7.22 -18.70
N HIS A 86 -5.65 6.95 -17.40
CA HIS A 86 -5.45 8.00 -16.39
C HIS A 86 -3.98 8.35 -16.22
N CYS A 87 -3.09 7.38 -16.11
CA CYS A 87 -1.66 7.62 -15.95
C CYS A 87 -0.93 7.82 -17.28
N GLY A 88 -1.58 7.62 -18.44
CA GLY A 88 -1.00 7.82 -19.76
C GLY A 88 0.03 6.76 -20.18
N GLY A 89 0.06 5.61 -19.49
CA GLY A 89 0.94 4.48 -19.76
C GLY A 89 2.27 4.54 -19.01
N MET A 90 3.17 3.60 -19.36
CA MET A 90 4.50 3.49 -18.79
C MET A 90 5.37 4.72 -19.08
N ARG A 91 6.22 5.10 -18.13
CA ARG A 91 7.12 6.25 -18.25
C ARG A 91 8.09 6.12 -19.42
N HIS A 92 8.66 4.92 -19.59
CA HIS A 92 9.57 4.60 -20.68
C HIS A 92 8.87 3.63 -21.64
N PRO A 93 8.57 4.04 -22.89
CA PRO A 93 7.81 3.23 -23.83
C PRO A 93 8.51 1.91 -24.23
N ASP A 94 9.82 1.87 -24.14
CA ASP A 94 10.69 0.72 -24.40
C ASP A 94 10.80 -0.27 -23.23
N ARG A 95 10.25 0.10 -22.07
CA ARG A 95 10.26 -0.75 -20.86
C ARG A 95 8.85 -1.10 -20.45
N PRO A 96 8.43 -2.34 -20.70
CA PRO A 96 7.09 -2.77 -20.33
C PRO A 96 6.91 -2.86 -18.81
N LEU A 97 5.67 -3.03 -18.39
CA LEU A 97 5.30 -3.31 -17.01
C LEU A 97 5.97 -4.61 -16.55
N LYS A 98 6.59 -4.58 -15.37
CA LYS A 98 7.15 -5.75 -14.71
C LYS A 98 6.29 -6.23 -13.55
N ALA A 99 5.93 -5.32 -12.67
CA ALA A 99 5.23 -5.63 -11.44
C ALA A 99 4.45 -4.42 -10.92
N VAL A 100 3.48 -4.69 -10.04
CA VAL A 100 2.67 -3.66 -9.38
C VAL A 100 2.48 -4.00 -7.91
N ILE A 101 2.62 -3.00 -7.06
CA ILE A 101 2.12 -3.04 -5.70
C ILE A 101 0.79 -2.28 -5.69
N PRO A 102 -0.38 -2.95 -5.57
CA PRO A 102 -1.67 -2.29 -5.84
C PRO A 102 -2.21 -1.47 -4.68
N GLY A 103 -1.79 -1.75 -3.45
CA GLY A 103 -2.47 -1.27 -2.24
C GLY A 103 -1.57 -0.66 -1.17
N GLY A 104 -0.41 -0.15 -1.55
CA GLY A 104 0.62 0.32 -0.62
C GLY A 104 1.71 -0.72 -0.42
N SER A 105 2.86 -0.28 0.08
CA SER A 105 4.09 -1.09 0.12
C SER A 105 4.02 -2.34 1.03
N SER A 106 2.97 -2.48 1.84
CA SER A 106 2.76 -3.63 2.74
C SER A 106 1.93 -4.76 2.13
N VAL A 107 1.47 -4.64 0.88
CA VAL A 107 0.69 -5.70 0.23
C VAL A 107 1.56 -6.50 -0.75
N PRO A 108 1.22 -7.79 -1.00
CA PRO A 108 1.92 -8.61 -1.98
C PRO A 108 1.94 -7.98 -3.38
N VAL A 109 3.07 -8.16 -4.06
CA VAL A 109 3.33 -7.65 -5.41
C VAL A 109 2.62 -8.53 -6.44
N LEU A 110 1.99 -7.93 -7.44
CA LEU A 110 1.45 -8.60 -8.61
C LEU A 110 2.46 -8.57 -9.76
N THR A 111 2.50 -9.65 -10.53
CA THR A 111 3.18 -9.67 -11.83
C THR A 111 2.46 -8.77 -12.85
N ALA A 112 3.11 -8.45 -13.95
CA ALA A 112 2.49 -7.67 -15.03
C ALA A 112 1.20 -8.33 -15.56
N GLU A 113 1.21 -9.65 -15.74
CA GLU A 113 0.07 -10.41 -16.24
C GLU A 113 -1.12 -10.34 -15.29
N GLU A 114 -0.89 -10.65 -14.00
CA GLU A 114 -1.91 -10.56 -12.95
C GLU A 114 -2.48 -9.14 -12.84
N ALA A 115 -1.62 -8.12 -12.82
CA ALA A 115 -2.04 -6.73 -12.71
C ALA A 115 -2.89 -6.27 -13.90
N MET A 116 -2.48 -6.60 -15.12
CA MET A 116 -3.21 -6.19 -16.34
C MET A 116 -4.58 -6.87 -16.48
N GLY A 117 -4.81 -7.99 -15.79
CA GLY A 117 -6.10 -8.65 -15.67
C GLY A 117 -6.93 -8.23 -14.45
N ALA A 118 -6.33 -7.49 -13.52
CA ALA A 118 -6.96 -7.18 -12.25
C ALA A 118 -7.99 -6.04 -12.33
N LYS A 119 -9.03 -6.16 -11.51
CA LYS A 119 -9.89 -5.05 -11.11
C LYS A 119 -9.44 -4.53 -9.75
N LEU A 120 -9.51 -3.22 -9.57
CA LEU A 120 -9.08 -2.55 -8.35
C LEU A 120 -10.26 -2.43 -7.37
N ASP A 121 -10.65 -3.56 -6.82
CA ASP A 121 -11.62 -3.72 -5.75
C ASP A 121 -11.11 -4.72 -4.70
N TYR A 122 -11.78 -4.79 -3.55
CA TYR A 122 -11.32 -5.61 -2.42
C TYR A 122 -11.37 -7.10 -2.73
N GLU A 123 -12.43 -7.55 -3.40
CA GLU A 123 -12.67 -8.96 -3.69
C GLU A 123 -11.72 -9.48 -4.78
N SER A 124 -11.57 -8.72 -5.87
CA SER A 124 -10.72 -9.12 -7.00
C SER A 124 -9.26 -9.18 -6.62
N LEU A 125 -8.75 -8.19 -5.88
CA LEU A 125 -7.37 -8.20 -5.40
C LEU A 125 -7.14 -9.25 -4.32
N GLY A 126 -8.14 -9.49 -3.45
CA GLY A 126 -8.09 -10.58 -2.48
C GLY A 126 -7.99 -11.96 -3.13
N ALA A 127 -8.69 -12.19 -4.23
CA ALA A 127 -8.63 -13.43 -5.00
C ALA A 127 -7.26 -13.67 -5.65
N LEU A 128 -6.49 -12.61 -5.93
CA LEU A 128 -5.11 -12.68 -6.43
C LEU A 128 -4.06 -12.82 -5.31
N GLY A 129 -4.48 -12.99 -4.06
CA GLY A 129 -3.56 -13.13 -2.92
C GLY A 129 -2.90 -11.82 -2.48
N THR A 130 -3.41 -10.67 -2.93
CA THR A 130 -2.99 -9.34 -2.50
C THR A 130 -4.17 -8.58 -1.88
N MET A 131 -4.10 -7.26 -1.78
CA MET A 131 -5.23 -6.47 -1.31
C MET A 131 -5.17 -5.03 -1.82
N LEU A 132 -6.35 -4.38 -1.85
CA LEU A 132 -6.48 -2.98 -2.23
C LEU A 132 -5.79 -2.04 -1.22
N GLY A 133 -5.76 -2.41 0.04
CA GLY A 133 -5.08 -1.67 1.10
C GLY A 133 -5.44 -0.18 1.11
N SER A 134 -4.42 0.67 1.02
CA SER A 134 -4.58 2.13 0.94
C SER A 134 -4.83 2.65 -0.48
N ALA A 135 -4.91 1.78 -1.51
CA ALA A 135 -4.90 2.13 -2.93
C ALA A 135 -3.65 2.96 -3.37
N GLY A 136 -2.56 2.82 -2.62
CA GLY A 136 -1.24 3.33 -2.99
C GLY A 136 -0.60 2.42 -4.03
N CYS A 137 -0.80 2.74 -5.30
CA CYS A 137 -0.35 1.92 -6.42
C CYS A 137 1.08 2.31 -6.84
N ILE A 138 2.01 1.35 -6.78
CA ILE A 138 3.40 1.55 -7.21
C ILE A 138 3.65 0.68 -8.44
N VAL A 139 3.93 1.33 -9.57
CA VAL A 139 4.15 0.67 -10.87
C VAL A 139 5.65 0.51 -11.13
N ILE A 140 6.07 -0.72 -11.45
CA ILE A 140 7.47 -1.09 -11.64
C ILE A 140 7.68 -1.56 -13.07
N GLU A 141 8.63 -0.96 -13.79
CA GLU A 141 8.99 -1.32 -15.17
C GLU A 141 10.05 -2.41 -15.24
N GLU A 142 10.14 -3.06 -16.39
CA GLU A 142 11.24 -3.98 -16.70
C GLU A 142 12.60 -3.28 -16.62
N GLY A 143 13.63 -4.06 -16.24
CA GLY A 143 14.96 -3.52 -15.92
C GLY A 143 15.13 -3.10 -14.47
N THR A 144 14.05 -2.97 -13.69
CA THR A 144 14.14 -2.68 -12.25
C THR A 144 14.55 -3.95 -11.48
N CYS A 145 15.60 -3.87 -10.70
CA CYS A 145 15.97 -4.94 -9.76
C CYS A 145 14.96 -5.00 -8.60
N MET A 146 14.32 -6.16 -8.41
CA MET A 146 13.32 -6.32 -7.33
C MET A 146 13.97 -6.36 -5.95
N VAL A 147 15.21 -6.83 -5.85
CA VAL A 147 15.98 -6.80 -4.58
C VAL A 147 16.27 -5.35 -4.19
N TRP A 148 16.70 -4.53 -5.15
CA TRP A 148 16.90 -3.10 -4.91
C TRP A 148 15.59 -2.41 -4.48
N ALA A 149 14.49 -2.69 -5.17
CA ALA A 149 13.19 -2.14 -4.82
C ALA A 149 12.78 -2.52 -3.38
N LEU A 150 13.00 -3.78 -2.98
CA LEU A 150 12.76 -4.26 -1.63
C LEU A 150 13.70 -3.57 -0.61
N ALA A 151 14.99 -3.40 -0.94
CA ALA A 151 15.95 -2.71 -0.08
C ALA A 151 15.55 -1.24 0.17
N VAL A 152 15.03 -0.56 -0.86
CA VAL A 152 14.51 0.81 -0.72
C VAL A 152 13.28 0.85 0.19
N LEU A 153 12.34 -0.09 0.01
CA LEU A 153 11.14 -0.18 0.85
C LEU A 153 11.49 -0.51 2.31
N THR A 154 12.39 -1.44 2.54
CA THR A 154 12.79 -1.82 3.92
C THR A 154 13.55 -0.72 4.62
N ARG A 155 14.31 0.11 3.90
CA ARG A 155 14.90 1.33 4.45
C ARG A 155 13.82 2.28 4.96
N PHE A 156 12.81 2.53 4.15
CA PHE A 156 11.66 3.33 4.56
C PHE A 156 10.99 2.77 5.82
N TYR A 157 10.77 1.46 5.90
CA TYR A 157 10.20 0.83 7.11
C TYR A 157 11.10 0.95 8.34
N ALA A 158 12.41 0.85 8.18
CA ALA A 158 13.35 1.04 9.29
C ALA A 158 13.32 2.49 9.80
N ASP A 159 13.30 3.47 8.89
CA ASP A 159 13.29 4.89 9.23
C ASP A 159 11.95 5.33 9.87
N GLU A 160 10.81 4.77 9.42
CA GLU A 160 9.47 5.13 9.85
C GLU A 160 8.91 4.22 10.97
N SER A 161 9.68 3.26 11.46
CA SER A 161 9.26 2.42 12.59
C SER A 161 8.92 3.28 13.79
N CYS A 162 7.72 3.08 14.36
CA CYS A 162 7.33 3.79 15.59
C CYS A 162 8.13 3.35 16.84
N GLY A 163 8.91 2.25 16.73
CA GLY A 163 9.78 1.73 17.78
C GLY A 163 9.08 0.99 18.93
N GLN A 164 7.77 0.74 18.85
CA GLN A 164 7.03 0.10 19.93
C GLN A 164 7.30 -1.40 20.02
N CYS A 165 7.19 -2.13 18.92
CA CYS A 165 7.35 -3.58 18.89
C CYS A 165 8.80 -3.93 18.56
N THR A 166 9.47 -4.70 19.43
CA THR A 166 10.89 -5.06 19.28
C THR A 166 11.19 -5.72 17.92
N PRO A 167 10.42 -6.70 17.43
CA PRO A 167 10.71 -7.33 16.13
C PRO A 167 10.71 -6.33 14.97
N CYS A 168 9.81 -5.37 14.96
CA CYS A 168 9.78 -4.32 13.94
C CYS A 168 10.94 -3.31 14.14
N ARG A 169 11.13 -2.81 15.35
CA ARG A 169 12.14 -1.79 15.65
C ARG A 169 13.56 -2.25 15.27
N GLU A 170 13.93 -3.46 15.65
CA GLU A 170 15.25 -4.00 15.38
C GLU A 170 15.29 -4.77 14.04
N GLY A 171 14.26 -5.56 13.75
CA GLY A 171 14.23 -6.45 12.59
C GLY A 171 14.19 -5.72 11.26
N THR A 172 13.48 -4.59 11.15
CA THR A 172 13.45 -3.82 9.88
C THR A 172 14.82 -3.26 9.51
N ALA A 173 15.59 -2.79 10.49
CA ALA A 173 16.97 -2.35 10.27
C ALA A 173 17.87 -3.50 9.81
N TRP A 174 17.79 -4.66 10.48
CA TRP A 174 18.57 -5.84 10.08
C TRP A 174 18.22 -6.35 8.70
N VAL A 175 16.92 -6.43 8.37
CA VAL A 175 16.49 -6.82 7.02
C VAL A 175 17.04 -5.84 5.98
N ASN A 176 16.99 -4.55 6.25
CA ASN A 176 17.51 -3.53 5.34
C ASN A 176 19.03 -3.68 5.12
N ASP A 177 19.80 -3.87 6.18
CA ASP A 177 21.25 -4.05 6.09
C ASP A 177 21.64 -5.30 5.28
N ILE A 178 20.92 -6.41 5.49
CA ILE A 178 21.14 -7.65 4.73
C ILE A 178 20.81 -7.43 3.26
N LEU A 179 19.66 -6.81 2.94
CA LEU A 179 19.26 -6.59 1.55
C LEU A 179 20.21 -5.67 0.79
N TRP A 180 20.78 -4.66 1.44
CA TRP A 180 21.84 -3.85 0.82
C TRP A 180 23.14 -4.61 0.61
N ARG A 181 23.46 -5.60 1.46
CA ARG A 181 24.59 -6.51 1.19
C ARG A 181 24.29 -7.48 0.05
N VAL A 182 23.05 -7.98 -0.07
CA VAL A 182 22.61 -8.79 -1.22
C VAL A 182 22.80 -8.00 -2.52
N GLU A 183 22.30 -6.76 -2.56
CA GLU A 183 22.39 -5.89 -3.73
C GLU A 183 23.83 -5.61 -4.17
N ARG A 184 24.76 -5.57 -3.21
CA ARG A 184 26.20 -5.36 -3.47
C ARG A 184 26.99 -6.66 -3.67
N GLY A 185 26.33 -7.82 -3.68
CA GLY A 185 26.97 -9.12 -3.87
C GLY A 185 27.77 -9.64 -2.67
N GLY A 186 27.57 -9.07 -1.47
CA GLY A 186 28.35 -9.41 -0.27
C GLY A 186 27.56 -10.19 0.80
N ALA A 187 26.33 -10.65 0.52
CA ALA A 187 25.55 -11.44 1.46
C ALA A 187 25.77 -12.95 1.27
N THR A 188 25.62 -13.71 2.38
CA THR A 188 25.65 -15.17 2.37
C THR A 188 24.25 -15.77 2.22
N ALA A 189 24.16 -17.05 1.90
CA ALA A 189 22.88 -17.77 1.83
C ALA A 189 22.17 -17.81 3.19
N GLU A 190 22.92 -17.93 4.27
CA GLU A 190 22.41 -17.93 5.64
C GLU A 190 21.78 -16.57 5.99
N GLU A 191 22.37 -15.48 5.55
CA GLU A 191 21.80 -14.13 5.74
C GLU A 191 20.50 -13.95 5.00
N ILE A 192 20.36 -14.50 3.78
CA ILE A 192 19.10 -14.48 3.03
C ILE A 192 18.01 -15.28 3.78
N GLN A 193 18.37 -16.45 4.34
CA GLN A 193 17.43 -17.22 5.17
C GLN A 193 17.05 -16.47 6.45
N LEU A 194 17.98 -15.72 7.04
CA LEU A 194 17.68 -14.88 8.21
C LEU A 194 16.63 -13.81 7.89
N VAL A 195 16.61 -13.23 6.69
CA VAL A 195 15.57 -12.26 6.27
C VAL A 195 14.19 -12.88 6.39
N HIS A 196 13.98 -14.13 5.93
CA HIS A 196 12.69 -14.82 6.09
C HIS A 196 12.30 -14.97 7.55
N SER A 197 13.20 -15.45 8.39
CA SER A 197 12.95 -15.60 9.83
C SER A 197 12.62 -14.27 10.53
N LEU A 198 13.30 -13.19 10.15
CA LEU A 198 12.99 -11.85 10.69
C LEU A 198 11.59 -11.38 10.26
N CYS A 199 11.21 -11.60 9.00
CA CYS A 199 9.88 -11.26 8.50
C CYS A 199 8.78 -12.07 9.21
N ASP A 200 8.99 -13.37 9.43
CA ASP A 200 8.04 -14.24 10.15
C ASP A 200 7.84 -13.78 11.59
N ASN A 201 8.90 -13.30 12.24
CA ASN A 201 8.81 -12.74 13.59
C ASN A 201 8.05 -11.40 13.66
N MET A 202 7.95 -10.68 12.55
CA MET A 202 7.19 -9.42 12.45
C MET A 202 5.73 -9.64 12.04
N LEU A 203 5.45 -10.73 11.34
CA LEU A 203 4.12 -11.03 10.80
C LEU A 203 3.11 -11.25 11.92
N GLY A 204 2.03 -10.45 11.94
CA GLY A 204 0.93 -10.58 12.89
C GLY A 204 1.24 -10.13 14.33
N LYS A 205 2.27 -9.31 14.54
CA LYS A 205 2.64 -8.76 15.86
C LYS A 205 2.06 -7.36 16.10
#